data_6c5c681cd9e4442ff86d7cd22842e383
#
_entry.id   6c5c681cd9e4442ff86d7cd22842e383
#
_cell.length_a   1.000
_cell.length_b   1.000
_cell.length_c   1.000
_cell.angle_alpha   90.00
_cell.angle_beta   90.00
_cell.angle_gamma   90.00
#
_symmetry.space_group_name_H-M   'P 1'
#
loop_
_entity.id
_entity.type
_entity.pdbx_description
1 polymer ?
#
loop_
_entity_poly.entity_id
_entity_poly.type
_entity_poly.pdbx_seq_one_letter_code
_entity_poly.pdbx_strand_id
1 'polypeptide(L)'
;DATNADTALTRNFIRAEVLPRLCHVNAQAVEHISDTALRLRQEDEYLDSLAAAYLTELKTEAGAVTLPCAAVAQAHAVLKPRVLRLALDALGAGKKDFTAAHYDALAALCAGSGTAQLDLPGGVTARRADGVLTLCAHRRETPERVLLRAGETVRWGGFAITCRKCEKTVENSENTVILRGAALDAPLSVGAWDARESMTLPVSRGSRSLKRLFAERGFSPDEREQTPVIRSGGAVAAVYGIGTDALFLPTDGESVCVLTFEKTAE
;
A
#
# COMPACT_ATOMS: atom_id res chain seq x y z
N ASP A 1 -7.89 -3.46 31.21
CA ASP A 1 -7.83 -3.92 29.81
C ASP A 1 -6.54 -4.73 29.63
N ALA A 2 -6.67 -6.05 29.46
CA ALA A 2 -5.54 -7.00 29.41
C ALA A 2 -4.53 -6.69 28.26
N THR A 3 -4.98 -5.98 27.24
CA THR A 3 -4.12 -5.57 26.10
C THR A 3 -3.13 -4.46 26.44
N ASN A 4 -3.31 -3.72 27.55
CA ASN A 4 -2.38 -2.68 27.96
C ASN A 4 -1.09 -3.22 28.61
N ALA A 5 -1.08 -4.48 29.02
CA ALA A 5 0.09 -5.13 29.62
C ALA A 5 0.98 -5.88 28.61
N ASP A 6 0.54 -6.02 27.35
CA ASP A 6 1.28 -6.73 26.32
C ASP A 6 2.44 -5.85 25.78
N THR A 7 3.65 -6.09 26.31
CA THR A 7 4.90 -5.41 25.89
C THR A 7 5.40 -5.83 24.50
N ALA A 8 4.79 -6.82 23.85
CA ALA A 8 5.05 -7.12 22.43
C ALA A 8 4.61 -5.96 21.50
N LEU A 9 3.68 -5.13 21.95
CA LEU A 9 3.31 -3.90 21.26
C LEU A 9 4.28 -2.78 21.61
N THR A 10 4.91 -2.19 20.60
CA THR A 10 5.92 -1.11 20.75
C THR A 10 5.44 0.03 21.69
N ARG A 11 4.18 0.42 21.59
CA ARG A 11 3.59 1.47 22.43
C ARG A 11 3.61 1.08 23.92
N ASN A 12 3.24 -0.15 24.24
CA ASN A 12 3.21 -0.65 25.62
C ASN A 12 4.62 -0.85 26.15
N PHE A 13 5.55 -1.34 25.32
CA PHE A 13 6.96 -1.45 25.66
C PHE A 13 7.56 -0.10 26.03
N ILE A 14 7.34 0.95 25.21
CA ILE A 14 7.82 2.30 25.51
C ILE A 14 7.26 2.78 26.86
N ARG A 15 5.98 2.60 27.12
CA ARG A 15 5.33 3.04 28.37
C ARG A 15 5.82 2.28 29.58
N ALA A 16 5.98 0.96 29.48
CA ALA A 16 6.30 0.10 30.60
C ALA A 16 7.81 0.06 30.91
N GLU A 17 8.65 0.13 29.87
CA GLU A 17 10.08 -0.12 30.01
C GLU A 17 10.94 1.12 29.77
N VAL A 18 10.62 1.93 28.77
CA VAL A 18 11.48 3.05 28.38
C VAL A 18 11.23 4.29 29.24
N LEU A 19 9.98 4.72 29.35
CA LEU A 19 9.64 5.93 30.12
C LEU A 19 10.06 5.86 31.58
N PRO A 20 9.85 4.76 32.33
CA PRO A 20 10.32 4.68 33.72
C PRO A 20 11.83 4.82 33.86
N ARG A 21 12.60 4.25 32.90
CA ARG A 21 14.09 4.37 32.91
C ARG A 21 14.52 5.81 32.63
N LEU A 22 13.84 6.52 31.72
CA LEU A 22 14.10 7.94 31.49
C LEU A 22 13.78 8.78 32.74
N CYS A 23 12.68 8.49 33.44
CA CYS A 23 12.33 9.17 34.69
C CYS A 23 13.31 8.86 35.81
N HIS A 24 13.97 7.69 35.83
CA HIS A 24 15.03 7.38 36.79
C HIS A 24 16.27 8.26 36.57
N VAL A 25 16.59 8.62 35.32
CA VAL A 25 17.70 9.53 34.96
C VAL A 25 17.31 10.99 35.22
N ASN A 26 16.10 11.38 34.87
CA ASN A 26 15.53 12.70 35.06
C ASN A 26 14.05 12.58 35.40
N ALA A 27 13.69 12.93 36.65
CA ALA A 27 12.33 12.81 37.14
C ALA A 27 11.29 13.58 36.28
N GLN A 28 11.71 14.65 35.60
CA GLN A 28 10.87 15.48 34.74
C GLN A 28 10.97 15.09 33.23
N ALA A 29 11.58 13.94 32.89
CA ALA A 29 11.81 13.55 31.50
C ALA A 29 10.52 13.54 30.66
N VAL A 30 9.43 12.99 31.18
CA VAL A 30 8.16 12.91 30.47
C VAL A 30 7.57 14.32 30.22
N GLU A 31 7.66 15.21 31.20
CA GLU A 31 7.20 16.60 31.09
C GLU A 31 8.03 17.36 30.04
N HIS A 32 9.36 17.29 30.12
CA HIS A 32 10.23 17.92 29.14
C HIS A 32 10.02 17.41 27.71
N ILE A 33 9.81 16.10 27.54
CA ILE A 33 9.49 15.52 26.23
C ILE A 33 8.15 16.04 25.72
N SER A 34 7.13 16.10 26.59
CA SER A 34 5.80 16.58 26.24
C SER A 34 5.81 18.05 25.84
N ASP A 35 6.51 18.89 26.61
CA ASP A 35 6.64 20.33 26.32
C ASP A 35 7.39 20.56 24.99
N THR A 36 8.48 19.81 24.77
CA THR A 36 9.23 19.88 23.53
C THR A 36 8.36 19.47 22.34
N ALA A 37 7.60 18.37 22.48
CA ALA A 37 6.70 17.91 21.43
C ALA A 37 5.60 18.92 21.13
N LEU A 38 5.08 19.62 22.16
CA LEU A 38 4.07 20.69 21.98
C LEU A 38 4.67 21.88 21.22
N ARG A 39 5.86 22.34 21.59
CA ARG A 39 6.53 23.45 20.89
C ARG A 39 6.83 23.10 19.43
N LEU A 40 7.39 21.91 19.19
CA LEU A 40 7.65 21.45 17.81
C LEU A 40 6.35 21.38 16.98
N ARG A 41 5.23 20.99 17.57
CA ARG A 41 3.94 20.98 16.88
C ARG A 41 3.50 22.40 16.49
N GLN A 42 3.64 23.36 17.40
CA GLN A 42 3.31 24.77 17.12
C GLN A 42 4.18 25.36 16.00
N GLU A 43 5.49 25.05 16.04
CA GLU A 43 6.42 25.44 14.96
C GLU A 43 6.04 24.76 13.63
N ASP A 44 5.67 23.48 13.66
CA ASP A 44 5.23 22.74 12.48
C ASP A 44 3.99 23.34 11.85
N GLU A 45 2.96 23.65 12.67
CA GLU A 45 1.72 24.30 12.23
C GLU A 45 1.99 25.70 11.64
N TYR A 46 2.88 26.47 12.25
CA TYR A 46 3.26 27.78 11.74
C TYR A 46 3.98 27.67 10.37
N LEU A 47 4.94 26.78 10.24
CA LEU A 47 5.64 26.55 8.96
C LEU A 47 4.69 26.02 7.88
N ASP A 48 3.71 25.20 8.24
CA ASP A 48 2.68 24.75 7.30
C ASP A 48 1.79 25.90 6.85
N SER A 49 1.44 26.84 7.75
CA SER A 49 0.68 28.05 7.38
C SER A 49 1.47 28.94 6.39
N LEU A 50 2.78 29.09 6.60
CA LEU A 50 3.66 29.80 5.66
C LEU A 50 3.75 29.09 4.31
N ALA A 51 3.85 27.75 4.31
CA ALA A 51 3.89 26.97 3.07
C ALA A 51 2.58 27.08 2.29
N ALA A 52 1.44 27.11 2.96
CA ALA A 52 0.13 27.27 2.33
C ALA A 52 -0.01 28.59 1.54
N ALA A 53 0.70 29.64 1.95
CA ALA A 53 0.71 30.92 1.22
C ALA A 53 1.29 30.80 -0.22
N TYR A 54 2.12 29.79 -0.50
CA TYR A 54 2.64 29.50 -1.84
C TYR A 54 1.67 28.72 -2.73
N LEU A 55 0.54 28.28 -2.19
CA LEU A 55 -0.45 27.46 -2.90
C LEU A 55 -1.69 28.24 -3.36
N THR A 56 -1.62 29.57 -3.37
CA THR A 56 -2.75 30.44 -3.78
C THR A 56 -3.19 30.20 -5.23
N GLU A 57 -2.28 29.77 -6.09
CA GLU A 57 -2.53 29.44 -7.50
C GLU A 57 -2.68 27.92 -7.74
N LEU A 58 -2.75 27.12 -6.69
CA LEU A 58 -2.99 25.69 -6.81
C LEU A 58 -4.39 25.46 -7.35
N LYS A 59 -4.50 24.64 -8.40
CA LYS A 59 -5.77 24.21 -8.97
C LYS A 59 -5.91 22.70 -8.81
N THR A 60 -7.09 22.28 -8.39
CA THR A 60 -7.43 20.86 -8.28
C THR A 60 -8.52 20.54 -9.31
N GLU A 61 -8.20 19.63 -10.21
CA GLU A 61 -9.15 19.08 -11.19
C GLU A 61 -9.22 17.57 -11.00
N ALA A 62 -10.16 16.90 -11.67
CA ALA A 62 -10.40 15.48 -11.50
C ALA A 62 -9.10 14.63 -11.63
N GLY A 63 -8.54 14.18 -10.51
CA GLY A 63 -7.34 13.34 -10.45
C GLY A 63 -6.01 14.05 -10.70
N ALA A 64 -6.01 15.39 -10.76
CA ALA A 64 -4.79 16.18 -10.96
C ALA A 64 -4.76 17.44 -10.08
N VAL A 65 -3.55 17.85 -9.71
CA VAL A 65 -3.25 19.10 -9.03
C VAL A 65 -2.18 19.83 -9.83
N THR A 66 -2.41 21.11 -10.09
CA THR A 66 -1.44 21.96 -10.80
C THR A 66 -1.04 23.15 -9.96
N LEU A 67 0.23 23.54 -10.03
CA LEU A 67 0.77 24.73 -9.39
C LEU A 67 1.94 25.28 -10.21
N PRO A 68 2.21 26.62 -10.16
CA PRO A 68 3.38 27.19 -10.80
C PRO A 68 4.66 26.64 -10.18
N CYS A 69 5.62 26.21 -10.99
CA CYS A 69 6.95 25.81 -10.50
C CYS A 69 7.64 26.93 -9.72
N ALA A 70 7.36 28.20 -10.07
CA ALA A 70 7.85 29.37 -9.36
C ALA A 70 7.45 29.40 -7.88
N ALA A 71 6.26 28.92 -7.54
CA ALA A 71 5.80 28.82 -6.15
C ALA A 71 6.74 27.95 -5.30
N VAL A 72 7.21 26.82 -5.86
CA VAL A 72 8.18 25.95 -5.19
C VAL A 72 9.59 26.56 -5.24
N ALA A 73 10.00 27.11 -6.39
CA ALA A 73 11.34 27.64 -6.56
C ALA A 73 11.63 28.83 -5.63
N GLN A 74 10.64 29.73 -5.44
CA GLN A 74 10.75 30.92 -4.60
C GLN A 74 10.60 30.63 -3.10
N ALA A 75 10.03 29.51 -2.73
CA ALA A 75 9.90 29.13 -1.34
C ALA A 75 11.27 28.95 -0.67
N HIS A 76 11.38 29.35 0.60
CA HIS A 76 12.56 29.08 1.41
C HIS A 76 12.84 27.57 1.48
N ALA A 77 14.10 27.18 1.57
CA ALA A 77 14.50 25.75 1.56
C ALA A 77 13.71 24.88 2.55
N VAL A 78 13.43 25.39 3.75
CA VAL A 78 12.63 24.69 4.79
C VAL A 78 11.17 24.53 4.36
N LEU A 79 10.62 25.42 3.54
CA LEU A 79 9.22 25.40 3.11
C LEU A 79 8.99 24.56 1.85
N LYS A 80 10.00 24.37 0.98
CA LYS A 80 9.84 23.60 -0.26
C LYS A 80 9.21 22.21 -0.06
N PRO A 81 9.73 21.37 0.85
CA PRO A 81 9.11 20.06 1.09
C PRO A 81 7.67 20.17 1.61
N ARG A 82 7.36 21.23 2.37
CA ARG A 82 6.00 21.46 2.91
C ARG A 82 5.02 21.88 1.83
N VAL A 83 5.42 22.80 0.95
CA VAL A 83 4.62 23.22 -0.22
C VAL A 83 4.28 22.00 -1.09
N LEU A 84 5.28 21.18 -1.40
CA LEU A 84 5.09 19.96 -2.19
C LEU A 84 4.23 18.92 -1.48
N ARG A 85 4.41 18.75 -0.16
CA ARG A 85 3.57 17.86 0.64
C ARG A 85 2.11 18.31 0.65
N LEU A 86 1.84 19.60 0.85
CA LEU A 86 0.49 20.13 0.82
C LEU A 86 -0.16 19.97 -0.58
N ALA A 87 0.62 20.12 -1.66
CA ALA A 87 0.12 19.87 -3.00
C ALA A 87 -0.22 18.38 -3.24
N LEU A 88 0.60 17.46 -2.72
CA LEU A 88 0.31 16.01 -2.75
C LEU A 88 -0.88 15.64 -1.86
N ASP A 89 -1.03 16.29 -0.70
CA ASP A 89 -2.21 16.10 0.16
C ASP A 89 -3.49 16.57 -0.56
N ALA A 90 -3.45 17.67 -1.30
CA ALA A 90 -4.57 18.16 -2.12
C ALA A 90 -4.94 17.19 -3.26
N LEU A 91 -3.95 16.46 -3.82
CA LEU A 91 -4.18 15.37 -4.77
C LEU A 91 -4.84 14.13 -4.14
N GLY A 92 -4.79 14.01 -2.80
CA GLY A 92 -5.23 12.82 -2.08
C GLY A 92 -4.20 11.67 -2.11
N ALA A 93 -2.95 11.95 -2.46
CA ALA A 93 -1.90 10.93 -2.58
C ALA A 93 -1.44 10.34 -1.23
N GLY A 94 -1.81 10.98 -0.11
CA GLY A 94 -1.43 10.55 1.24
C GLY A 94 0.04 10.81 1.56
N LYS A 95 0.39 10.67 2.86
CA LYS A 95 1.76 10.92 3.36
C LYS A 95 2.64 9.69 3.36
N LYS A 96 2.05 8.52 3.13
CA LYS A 96 2.74 7.25 3.26
C LYS A 96 3.64 7.02 2.05
N ASP A 97 4.83 6.49 2.32
CA ASP A 97 5.84 6.12 1.33
C ASP A 97 6.61 7.30 0.67
N PHE A 98 6.26 8.56 0.97
CA PHE A 98 7.04 9.72 0.55
C PHE A 98 8.21 9.97 1.52
N THR A 99 9.41 10.05 0.97
CA THR A 99 10.67 10.34 1.71
C THR A 99 11.21 11.72 1.35
N ALA A 100 12.19 12.22 2.11
CA ALA A 100 12.88 13.47 1.80
C ALA A 100 13.42 13.49 0.37
N ALA A 101 13.97 12.37 -0.12
CA ALA A 101 14.51 12.26 -1.47
C ALA A 101 13.45 12.52 -2.57
N HIS A 102 12.18 12.15 -2.34
CA HIS A 102 11.09 12.42 -3.28
C HIS A 102 10.77 13.92 -3.34
N TYR A 103 10.76 14.62 -2.20
CA TYR A 103 10.55 16.07 -2.15
C TYR A 103 11.70 16.82 -2.77
N ASP A 104 12.94 16.39 -2.57
CA ASP A 104 14.13 16.98 -3.20
C ASP A 104 14.09 16.80 -4.71
N ALA A 105 13.72 15.62 -5.21
CA ALA A 105 13.55 15.34 -6.63
C ALA A 105 12.44 16.21 -7.26
N LEU A 106 11.30 16.39 -6.56
CA LEU A 106 10.23 17.29 -7.00
C LEU A 106 10.68 18.76 -7.03
N ALA A 107 11.42 19.21 -6.02
CA ALA A 107 11.97 20.56 -5.99
C ALA A 107 12.98 20.79 -7.12
N ALA A 108 13.83 19.81 -7.41
CA ALA A 108 14.75 19.83 -8.55
C ALA A 108 13.99 19.83 -9.89
N LEU A 109 12.91 19.05 -10.00
CA LEU A 109 12.04 19.08 -11.17
C LEU A 109 11.48 20.49 -11.40
N CYS A 110 10.99 21.18 -10.37
CA CYS A 110 10.47 22.55 -10.46
C CYS A 110 11.55 23.57 -10.83
N ALA A 111 12.78 23.39 -10.36
CA ALA A 111 13.89 24.31 -10.63
C ALA A 111 14.49 24.16 -12.04
N GLY A 112 14.19 23.07 -12.74
CA GLY A 112 14.72 22.80 -14.07
C GLY A 112 14.09 23.64 -15.18
N SER A 113 14.39 23.31 -16.45
CA SER A 113 13.84 23.96 -17.65
C SER A 113 13.23 22.93 -18.60
N GLY A 114 12.31 23.37 -19.48
CA GLY A 114 11.64 22.51 -20.48
C GLY A 114 10.64 21.54 -19.87
N THR A 115 10.32 20.49 -20.60
CA THR A 115 9.39 19.43 -20.16
C THR A 115 10.17 18.30 -19.52
N ALA A 116 9.73 17.83 -18.35
CA ALA A 116 10.30 16.69 -17.65
C ALA A 116 9.23 16.00 -16.81
N GLN A 117 9.45 14.72 -16.50
CA GLN A 117 8.54 13.90 -15.74
C GLN A 117 9.29 13.12 -14.66
N LEU A 118 8.63 12.84 -13.56
CA LEU A 118 9.11 12.06 -12.44
C LEU A 118 7.98 11.17 -11.92
N ASP A 119 8.24 9.89 -11.79
CA ASP A 119 7.31 8.95 -11.17
C ASP A 119 7.58 8.87 -9.67
N LEU A 120 6.50 8.85 -8.89
CA LEU A 120 6.49 8.94 -7.44
C LEU A 120 5.75 7.75 -6.85
N PRO A 121 5.94 7.45 -5.54
CA PRO A 121 5.18 6.42 -4.86
C PRO A 121 3.66 6.64 -4.96
N GLY A 122 2.89 5.54 -4.83
CA GLY A 122 1.43 5.59 -4.82
C GLY A 122 0.82 5.88 -6.21
N GLY A 123 1.54 5.58 -7.30
CA GLY A 123 1.05 5.80 -8.65
C GLY A 123 0.91 7.30 -9.01
N VAL A 124 1.65 8.17 -8.32
CA VAL A 124 1.67 9.59 -8.63
C VAL A 124 2.73 9.88 -9.69
N THR A 125 2.34 10.61 -10.71
CA THR A 125 3.27 11.16 -11.70
C THR A 125 3.33 12.68 -11.56
N ALA A 126 4.53 13.23 -11.49
CA ALA A 126 4.79 14.66 -11.50
C ALA A 126 5.36 15.07 -12.88
N ARG A 127 4.72 15.99 -13.56
CA ARG A 127 5.16 16.51 -14.85
C ARG A 127 5.36 18.02 -14.76
N ARG A 128 6.51 18.49 -15.25
CA ARG A 128 6.73 19.90 -15.50
C ARG A 128 6.60 20.18 -16.99
N ALA A 129 5.79 21.18 -17.34
CA ALA A 129 5.69 21.75 -18.68
C ALA A 129 5.32 23.23 -18.55
N ASP A 130 5.93 24.09 -19.36
CA ASP A 130 5.62 25.54 -19.45
C ASP A 130 5.62 26.26 -18.10
N GLY A 131 6.53 25.89 -17.20
CA GLY A 131 6.66 26.46 -15.86
C GLY A 131 5.58 26.03 -14.88
N VAL A 132 4.77 25.04 -15.21
CA VAL A 132 3.72 24.46 -14.36
C VAL A 132 4.13 23.05 -13.93
N LEU A 133 4.00 22.76 -12.65
CA LEU A 133 4.04 21.43 -12.10
C LEU A 133 2.63 20.86 -12.10
N THR A 134 2.44 19.72 -12.75
CA THR A 134 1.20 18.92 -12.72
C THR A 134 1.48 17.63 -11.97
N LEU A 135 0.75 17.40 -10.90
CA LEU A 135 0.73 16.14 -10.14
C LEU A 135 -0.53 15.38 -10.54
N CYS A 136 -0.38 14.17 -11.06
CA CYS A 136 -1.49 13.30 -11.42
C CYS A 136 -1.43 12.04 -10.56
N ALA A 137 -2.52 11.68 -9.91
CA ALA A 137 -2.67 10.37 -9.32
C ALA A 137 -3.30 9.44 -10.35
N HIS A 138 -2.54 8.50 -10.85
CA HIS A 138 -3.11 7.37 -11.57
C HIS A 138 -3.72 6.43 -10.53
N ARG A 139 -4.91 6.80 -10.05
CA ARG A 139 -5.72 5.89 -9.25
C ARG A 139 -6.13 4.76 -10.19
N ARG A 140 -5.33 3.70 -10.25
CA ARG A 140 -5.80 2.49 -10.90
C ARG A 140 -7.03 2.06 -10.12
N GLU A 141 -8.18 2.11 -10.77
CA GLU A 141 -9.42 1.61 -10.18
C GLU A 141 -9.16 0.16 -9.79
N THR A 142 -9.34 -0.15 -8.52
CA THR A 142 -9.28 -1.53 -8.06
C THR A 142 -10.44 -2.26 -8.73
N PRO A 143 -10.17 -3.23 -9.61
CA PRO A 143 -11.25 -3.89 -10.34
C PRO A 143 -12.22 -4.55 -9.36
N GLU A 144 -13.51 -4.49 -9.69
CA GLU A 144 -14.53 -5.16 -8.91
C GLU A 144 -14.24 -6.66 -8.78
N ARG A 145 -14.73 -7.25 -7.70
CA ARG A 145 -14.62 -8.69 -7.49
C ARG A 145 -15.43 -9.42 -8.55
N VAL A 146 -14.80 -10.37 -9.24
CA VAL A 146 -15.42 -11.19 -10.27
C VAL A 146 -15.59 -12.63 -9.81
N LEU A 147 -16.68 -13.28 -10.21
CA LEU A 147 -16.89 -14.71 -9.98
C LEU A 147 -16.08 -15.51 -10.99
N LEU A 148 -15.57 -16.66 -10.55
CA LEU A 148 -14.77 -17.58 -11.36
C LEU A 148 -15.33 -18.98 -11.23
N ARG A 149 -15.72 -19.61 -12.34
CA ARG A 149 -16.26 -20.97 -12.37
C ARG A 149 -15.27 -21.93 -13.05
N ALA A 150 -15.45 -23.20 -12.76
CA ALA A 150 -14.68 -24.25 -13.42
C ALA A 150 -14.95 -24.23 -14.95
N GLY A 151 -13.87 -24.25 -15.73
CA GLY A 151 -13.91 -24.13 -17.19
C GLY A 151 -13.91 -22.70 -17.72
N GLU A 152 -13.97 -21.68 -16.87
CA GLU A 152 -14.00 -20.28 -17.27
C GLU A 152 -12.61 -19.63 -17.14
N THR A 153 -12.41 -18.60 -17.96
CA THR A 153 -11.32 -17.63 -17.85
C THR A 153 -11.91 -16.26 -17.58
N VAL A 154 -11.46 -15.61 -16.51
CA VAL A 154 -11.85 -14.24 -16.16
C VAL A 154 -10.65 -13.30 -16.27
N ARG A 155 -10.91 -12.03 -16.56
CA ARG A 155 -9.90 -10.97 -16.47
C ARG A 155 -10.11 -10.19 -15.20
N TRP A 156 -9.03 -10.01 -14.44
CA TRP A 156 -9.03 -9.18 -13.24
C TRP A 156 -7.69 -8.47 -13.10
N GLY A 157 -7.71 -7.14 -13.02
CA GLY A 157 -6.48 -6.36 -13.07
C GLY A 157 -5.67 -6.69 -14.35
N GLY A 158 -4.38 -6.80 -14.21
CA GLY A 158 -3.48 -7.19 -15.30
C GLY A 158 -3.34 -8.72 -15.50
N PHE A 159 -4.36 -9.53 -15.15
CA PHE A 159 -4.30 -10.99 -15.23
C PHE A 159 -5.50 -11.59 -15.96
N ALA A 160 -5.24 -12.58 -16.81
CA ALA A 160 -6.22 -13.57 -17.25
C ALA A 160 -6.08 -14.80 -16.35
N ILE A 161 -7.17 -15.22 -15.70
CA ILE A 161 -7.18 -16.28 -14.70
C ILE A 161 -8.11 -17.37 -15.18
N THR A 162 -7.55 -18.55 -15.46
CA THR A 162 -8.29 -19.72 -15.93
C THR A 162 -8.46 -20.73 -14.81
N CYS A 163 -9.69 -21.19 -14.58
CA CYS A 163 -10.02 -22.21 -13.59
C CYS A 163 -10.31 -23.55 -14.28
N ARG A 164 -9.62 -24.62 -13.90
CA ARG A 164 -9.84 -25.98 -14.41
C ARG A 164 -9.99 -26.96 -13.26
N LYS A 165 -10.95 -27.87 -13.37
CA LYS A 165 -11.05 -29.03 -12.47
C LYS A 165 -10.27 -30.18 -13.09
N CYS A 166 -9.36 -30.78 -12.33
CA CYS A 166 -8.53 -31.91 -12.75
C CYS A 166 -8.69 -33.07 -11.76
N GLU A 167 -8.67 -34.30 -12.26
CA GLU A 167 -8.79 -35.49 -11.42
C GLU A 167 -7.45 -35.97 -10.84
N LYS A 168 -6.35 -35.34 -11.27
CA LYS A 168 -4.99 -35.65 -10.78
C LYS A 168 -4.25 -34.37 -10.44
N THR A 169 -3.34 -34.49 -9.50
CA THR A 169 -2.42 -33.41 -9.14
C THR A 169 -1.59 -33.01 -10.37
N VAL A 170 -1.52 -31.71 -10.64
CA VAL A 170 -0.74 -31.10 -11.71
C VAL A 170 0.57 -30.58 -11.11
N GLU A 171 1.64 -30.56 -11.87
CA GLU A 171 2.90 -29.94 -11.42
C GLU A 171 2.70 -28.45 -11.12
N ASN A 172 3.27 -28.02 -9.99
CA ASN A 172 3.22 -26.64 -9.55
C ASN A 172 4.14 -25.78 -10.43
N SER A 173 3.67 -24.64 -10.89
CA SER A 173 4.47 -23.65 -11.60
C SER A 173 4.30 -22.27 -10.95
N GLU A 174 5.20 -21.33 -11.26
CA GLU A 174 5.15 -19.98 -10.71
C GLU A 174 3.83 -19.25 -11.00
N ASN A 175 3.17 -19.61 -12.10
CA ASN A 175 1.92 -19.00 -12.54
C ASN A 175 0.70 -19.89 -12.25
N THR A 176 0.82 -20.87 -11.36
CA THR A 176 -0.25 -21.83 -11.06
C THR A 176 -0.51 -21.88 -9.58
N VAL A 177 -1.79 -21.87 -9.22
CA VAL A 177 -2.27 -22.11 -7.86
C VAL A 177 -3.15 -23.36 -7.88
N ILE A 178 -2.88 -24.29 -6.99
CA ILE A 178 -3.63 -25.55 -6.89
C ILE A 178 -4.42 -25.54 -5.59
N LEU A 179 -5.73 -25.76 -5.71
CA LEU A 179 -6.66 -25.89 -4.59
C LEU A 179 -7.24 -27.29 -4.59
N ARG A 180 -7.67 -27.77 -3.43
CA ARG A 180 -8.48 -28.97 -3.33
C ARG A 180 -9.77 -28.85 -4.16
N GLY A 181 -10.26 -29.92 -4.73
CA GLY A 181 -11.45 -29.92 -5.59
C GLY A 181 -12.70 -29.39 -4.90
N ALA A 182 -12.86 -29.66 -3.60
CA ALA A 182 -13.94 -29.14 -2.78
C ALA A 182 -13.98 -27.61 -2.66
N ALA A 183 -12.91 -26.89 -3.05
CA ALA A 183 -12.95 -25.44 -3.15
C ALA A 183 -13.97 -24.92 -4.18
N LEU A 184 -14.38 -25.80 -5.14
CA LEU A 184 -15.40 -25.50 -6.15
C LEU A 184 -16.84 -25.76 -5.67
N ASP A 185 -17.04 -26.34 -4.49
CA ASP A 185 -18.38 -26.55 -3.91
C ASP A 185 -19.02 -25.22 -3.47
N ALA A 186 -18.21 -24.19 -3.30
CA ALA A 186 -18.64 -22.82 -3.10
C ALA A 186 -18.19 -21.93 -4.27
N PRO A 187 -18.88 -20.80 -4.54
CA PRO A 187 -18.48 -19.88 -5.58
C PRO A 187 -17.05 -19.36 -5.37
N LEU A 188 -16.18 -19.55 -6.37
CA LEU A 188 -14.90 -18.89 -6.38
C LEU A 188 -15.07 -17.43 -6.82
N SER A 189 -14.26 -16.56 -6.25
CA SER A 189 -14.17 -15.17 -6.68
C SER A 189 -12.73 -14.67 -6.65
N VAL A 190 -12.44 -13.75 -7.56
CA VAL A 190 -11.16 -13.06 -7.68
C VAL A 190 -11.38 -11.59 -7.36
N GLY A 191 -10.51 -10.99 -6.58
CA GLY A 191 -10.61 -9.57 -6.23
C GLY A 191 -9.36 -9.08 -5.51
N ALA A 192 -9.29 -7.77 -5.25
CA ALA A 192 -8.24 -7.19 -4.44
C ALA A 192 -8.25 -7.73 -3.00
N TRP A 193 -7.15 -7.59 -2.32
CA TRP A 193 -7.02 -7.94 -0.91
C TRP A 193 -7.81 -6.99 0.01
N ASP A 194 -8.18 -7.45 1.20
CA ASP A 194 -8.74 -6.64 2.27
C ASP A 194 -7.83 -6.71 3.51
N ALA A 195 -7.68 -5.59 4.21
CA ALA A 195 -6.83 -5.51 5.41
C ALA A 195 -7.28 -6.39 6.58
N ARG A 196 -8.55 -6.81 6.57
CA ARG A 196 -9.16 -7.70 7.58
C ARG A 196 -8.93 -9.17 7.27
N GLU A 197 -8.53 -9.48 6.05
CA GLU A 197 -8.34 -10.86 5.61
C GLU A 197 -7.02 -11.43 6.12
N SER A 198 -7.06 -12.72 6.37
CA SER A 198 -5.92 -13.52 6.82
C SER A 198 -5.94 -14.89 6.16
N MET A 199 -4.80 -15.55 6.12
CA MET A 199 -4.65 -16.92 5.67
C MET A 199 -3.59 -17.66 6.48
N THR A 200 -3.63 -18.99 6.46
CA THR A 200 -2.65 -19.85 7.10
C THR A 200 -1.83 -20.56 6.04
N LEU A 201 -0.54 -20.25 5.93
CA LEU A 201 0.35 -20.95 5.00
C LEU A 201 0.73 -22.34 5.56
N PRO A 202 0.99 -23.34 4.70
CA PRO A 202 1.21 -24.74 5.09
C PRO A 202 2.30 -24.96 6.16
N VAL A 203 3.34 -24.12 6.15
CA VAL A 203 4.48 -24.22 7.06
C VAL A 203 4.37 -23.24 8.24
N SER A 204 3.27 -22.47 8.33
CA SER A 204 3.13 -21.46 9.38
C SER A 204 2.42 -22.03 10.62
N ARG A 205 2.82 -21.56 11.80
CA ARG A 205 2.22 -21.98 13.09
C ARG A 205 0.88 -21.32 13.40
N GLY A 206 0.28 -20.58 12.44
CA GLY A 206 -1.00 -19.90 12.65
C GLY A 206 -1.37 -18.95 11.52
N SER A 207 -2.58 -18.38 11.60
CA SER A 207 -3.11 -17.43 10.64
C SER A 207 -2.37 -16.11 10.70
N ARG A 208 -2.11 -15.52 9.53
CA ARG A 208 -1.45 -14.22 9.37
C ARG A 208 -2.29 -13.31 8.49
N SER A 209 -2.35 -12.01 8.83
CA SER A 209 -3.04 -11.05 7.97
C SER A 209 -2.37 -10.95 6.60
N LEU A 210 -3.17 -10.75 5.55
CA LEU A 210 -2.63 -10.58 4.19
C LEU A 210 -1.67 -9.40 4.12
N LYS A 211 -1.93 -8.31 4.85
CA LYS A 211 -1.03 -7.17 4.97
C LYS A 211 0.38 -7.57 5.40
N ARG A 212 0.49 -8.46 6.39
CA ARG A 212 1.77 -8.96 6.90
C ARG A 212 2.46 -9.88 5.89
N LEU A 213 1.70 -10.78 5.26
CA LEU A 213 2.23 -11.71 4.26
C LEU A 213 2.79 -10.96 3.04
N PHE A 214 2.10 -9.94 2.55
CA PHE A 214 2.61 -9.08 1.48
C PHE A 214 3.90 -8.36 1.87
N ALA A 215 3.97 -7.84 3.11
CA ALA A 215 5.17 -7.17 3.61
C ALA A 215 6.37 -8.14 3.72
N GLU A 216 6.16 -9.35 4.24
CA GLU A 216 7.19 -10.39 4.35
C GLU A 216 7.71 -10.86 2.99
N ARG A 217 6.89 -10.77 1.94
CA ARG A 217 7.25 -11.12 0.54
C ARG A 217 7.77 -9.94 -0.27
N GLY A 218 7.85 -8.75 0.32
CA GLY A 218 8.43 -7.56 -0.32
C GLY A 218 7.52 -6.89 -1.36
N PHE A 219 6.21 -7.21 -1.38
CA PHE A 219 5.29 -6.55 -2.29
C PHE A 219 5.16 -5.06 -1.97
N SER A 220 5.35 -4.21 -2.96
CA SER A 220 5.06 -2.78 -2.86
C SER A 220 3.56 -2.54 -2.65
N PRO A 221 3.14 -1.36 -2.16
CA PRO A 221 1.73 -1.04 -2.02
C PRO A 221 0.93 -1.21 -3.31
N ASP A 222 1.49 -0.78 -4.43
CA ASP A 222 0.84 -0.85 -5.74
C ASP A 222 0.69 -2.31 -6.23
N GLU A 223 1.70 -3.14 -6.02
CA GLU A 223 1.64 -4.56 -6.36
C GLU A 223 0.56 -5.29 -5.56
N ARG A 224 0.35 -4.92 -4.28
CA ARG A 224 -0.69 -5.54 -3.42
C ARG A 224 -2.08 -5.28 -3.96
N GLU A 225 -2.36 -4.05 -4.43
CA GLU A 225 -3.67 -3.67 -4.99
C GLU A 225 -4.00 -4.42 -6.28
N GLN A 226 -2.96 -4.84 -7.01
CA GLN A 226 -3.10 -5.54 -8.29
C GLN A 226 -2.93 -7.05 -8.18
N THR A 227 -2.60 -7.56 -6.99
CA THR A 227 -2.39 -8.99 -6.79
C THR A 227 -3.73 -9.70 -6.61
N PRO A 228 -4.06 -10.71 -7.46
CA PRO A 228 -5.30 -11.45 -7.34
C PRO A 228 -5.36 -12.25 -6.04
N VAL A 229 -6.44 -12.04 -5.29
CA VAL A 229 -6.82 -12.85 -4.13
C VAL A 229 -8.00 -13.72 -4.52
N ILE A 230 -7.81 -15.02 -4.40
CA ILE A 230 -8.82 -16.04 -4.71
C ILE A 230 -9.56 -16.40 -3.43
N ARG A 231 -10.88 -16.42 -3.50
CA ARG A 231 -11.74 -16.79 -2.36
C ARG A 231 -12.69 -17.90 -2.76
N SER A 232 -12.96 -18.79 -1.80
CA SER A 232 -13.99 -19.83 -1.90
C SER A 232 -14.97 -19.63 -0.75
N GLY A 233 -16.25 -19.46 -1.04
CA GLY A 233 -17.27 -19.19 -0.02
C GLY A 233 -17.01 -17.95 0.83
N GLY A 234 -16.24 -16.99 0.32
CA GLY A 234 -15.84 -15.78 1.04
C GLY A 234 -14.53 -15.89 1.84
N ALA A 235 -14.01 -17.08 2.10
CA ALA A 235 -12.73 -17.28 2.75
C ALA A 235 -11.58 -17.19 1.73
N VAL A 236 -10.43 -16.64 2.15
CA VAL A 236 -9.23 -16.58 1.31
C VAL A 236 -8.71 -17.99 1.07
N ALA A 237 -8.74 -18.44 -0.18
CA ALA A 237 -8.24 -19.76 -0.57
C ALA A 237 -6.79 -19.69 -1.04
N ALA A 238 -6.42 -18.62 -1.75
CA ALA A 238 -5.06 -18.41 -2.21
C ALA A 238 -4.79 -16.95 -2.57
N VAL A 239 -3.52 -16.58 -2.60
CA VAL A 239 -3.04 -15.28 -3.08
C VAL A 239 -1.92 -15.53 -4.08
N TYR A 240 -2.03 -14.91 -5.28
CA TYR A 240 -1.00 -15.03 -6.31
C TYR A 240 0.36 -14.56 -5.78
N GLY A 241 1.41 -15.32 -6.04
CA GLY A 241 2.77 -15.02 -5.57
C GLY A 241 3.01 -15.24 -4.06
N ILE A 242 1.98 -15.59 -3.27
CA ILE A 242 2.11 -15.92 -1.84
C ILE A 242 1.88 -17.42 -1.61
N GLY A 243 0.78 -17.97 -2.14
CA GLY A 243 0.48 -19.41 -2.03
C GLY A 243 -0.97 -19.71 -1.67
N THR A 244 -1.22 -20.97 -1.35
CA THR A 244 -2.52 -21.52 -0.99
C THR A 244 -2.69 -21.59 0.54
N ASP A 245 -3.87 -21.26 1.04
CA ASP A 245 -4.22 -21.48 2.46
C ASP A 245 -4.25 -22.97 2.80
N ALA A 246 -3.79 -23.32 3.99
CA ALA A 246 -3.70 -24.71 4.45
C ALA A 246 -5.02 -25.48 4.39
N LEU A 247 -6.16 -24.80 4.57
CA LEU A 247 -7.50 -25.41 4.48
C LEU A 247 -7.89 -25.80 3.05
N PHE A 248 -7.26 -25.20 2.05
CA PHE A 248 -7.55 -25.39 0.63
C PHE A 248 -6.47 -26.21 -0.10
N LEU A 249 -5.49 -26.74 0.63
CA LEU A 249 -4.50 -27.63 0.03
C LEU A 249 -5.14 -28.96 -0.38
N PRO A 250 -4.79 -29.50 -1.56
CA PRO A 250 -5.23 -30.82 -1.97
C PRO A 250 -4.60 -31.92 -1.09
N THR A 251 -5.34 -32.99 -0.88
CA THR A 251 -4.86 -34.24 -0.30
C THR A 251 -4.59 -35.26 -1.40
N ASP A 252 -3.77 -36.27 -1.11
CA ASP A 252 -3.43 -37.34 -2.07
C ASP A 252 -4.68 -38.04 -2.57
N GLY A 253 -4.82 -38.17 -3.89
CA GLY A 253 -5.94 -38.84 -4.55
C GLY A 253 -7.23 -38.02 -4.69
N GLU A 254 -7.23 -36.77 -4.25
CA GLU A 254 -8.37 -35.87 -4.40
C GLU A 254 -8.36 -35.17 -5.76
N SER A 255 -9.55 -34.84 -6.29
CA SER A 255 -9.64 -33.95 -7.44
C SER A 255 -9.14 -32.56 -7.05
N VAL A 256 -8.52 -31.85 -7.99
CA VAL A 256 -7.94 -30.54 -7.76
C VAL A 256 -8.59 -29.47 -8.64
N CYS A 257 -8.62 -28.25 -8.12
CA CYS A 257 -8.90 -27.04 -8.88
C CYS A 257 -7.57 -26.35 -9.21
N VAL A 258 -7.27 -26.24 -10.49
CA VAL A 258 -6.05 -25.59 -10.99
C VAL A 258 -6.40 -24.21 -11.51
N LEU A 259 -5.76 -23.20 -10.96
CA LEU A 259 -5.87 -21.81 -11.38
C LEU A 259 -4.56 -21.41 -12.09
N THR A 260 -4.66 -21.04 -13.35
CA THR A 260 -3.52 -20.55 -14.13
C THR A 260 -3.64 -19.05 -14.32
N PHE A 261 -2.55 -18.34 -14.09
CA PHE A 261 -2.48 -16.88 -14.18
C PHE A 261 -1.58 -16.48 -15.34
N GLU A 262 -2.10 -15.71 -16.26
CA GLU A 262 -1.36 -15.12 -17.37
C GLU A 262 -1.41 -13.60 -17.23
N LYS A 263 -0.23 -12.94 -17.21
CA LYS A 263 -0.18 -11.49 -17.26
C LYS A 263 -0.64 -11.02 -18.63
N THR A 264 -1.66 -10.17 -18.66
CA THR A 264 -2.10 -9.51 -19.89
C THR A 264 -1.24 -8.26 -20.09
N ALA A 265 -0.62 -8.12 -21.26
CA ALA A 265 -0.03 -6.84 -21.67
C ALA A 265 -1.13 -5.77 -21.73
N GLU A 266 -0.89 -4.60 -21.14
CA GLU A 266 -1.75 -3.42 -21.27
C GLU A 266 -1.81 -2.95 -22.71
#